data_d3f0eddcb79d4c812441be089c0a06fd
#
_entry.id   d3f0eddcb79d4c812441be089c0a06fd
#
_cell.length_a   1.000
_cell.length_b   1.000
_cell.length_c   1.000
_cell.angle_alpha   90.00
_cell.angle_beta   90.00
_cell.angle_gamma   90.00
#
_symmetry.space_group_name_H-M   'P 1'
#
loop_
_entity.id
_entity.type
_entity.pdbx_description
1 polymer ?
#
loop_
_entity_poly.entity_id
_entity_poly.type
_entity_poly.pdbx_seq_one_letter_code
_entity_poly.pdbx_strand_id
1 'polypeptide(L)'
;KKSPMEDTYGVNMLAVKDNQPILFNLKTLIQEFILFQEELYTKQYEHLLDRARKRQEIVNGLIRATDVIDLIIEILRGSTSVAQAKACLISGNTTDIRFKSEKSKKAAAKLDFTERQADAILAMQLSKLIGLEVLKLHEENQELSKHGLSRIQCRKPA
;
A
#
# COMPACT_ATOMS: atom_id res chain seq x y z
N LYS A 1 47.87 -48.46 -4.20
CA LYS A 1 46.50 -48.03 -4.56
C LYS A 1 46.23 -48.43 -6.02
N LYS A 2 45.26 -49.30 -6.26
CA LYS A 2 44.91 -49.79 -7.60
C LYS A 2 43.81 -48.96 -8.28
N SER A 3 43.21 -47.98 -7.59
CA SER A 3 42.24 -47.05 -8.13
C SER A 3 42.18 -45.77 -7.28
N PRO A 4 41.88 -44.58 -7.85
CA PRO A 4 41.68 -43.35 -7.11
C PRO A 4 40.28 -43.29 -6.52
N MET A 5 40.00 -44.16 -5.53
CA MET A 5 38.68 -44.18 -4.86
C MET A 5 38.60 -43.21 -3.68
N GLU A 6 39.70 -42.57 -3.32
CA GLU A 6 39.76 -41.65 -2.23
C GLU A 6 40.49 -40.38 -2.69
N ASP A 7 39.80 -39.26 -2.66
CA ASP A 7 40.33 -37.94 -2.98
C ASP A 7 40.08 -36.99 -1.83
N THR A 8 41.02 -36.07 -1.56
CA THR A 8 40.89 -35.08 -0.51
C THR A 8 40.71 -33.72 -1.11
N TYR A 9 39.56 -33.10 -0.85
CA TYR A 9 39.28 -31.75 -1.27
C TYR A 9 39.41 -30.76 -0.11
N GLY A 10 40.30 -29.77 -0.26
CA GLY A 10 40.47 -28.70 0.72
C GLY A 10 39.36 -27.66 0.57
N VAL A 11 38.46 -27.58 1.53
CA VAL A 11 37.39 -26.59 1.51
C VAL A 11 37.81 -25.31 2.22
N ASN A 12 37.94 -24.22 1.47
CA ASN A 12 38.23 -22.89 2.01
C ASN A 12 37.00 -22.01 1.82
N MET A 13 36.18 -21.81 2.87
CA MET A 13 34.95 -21.05 2.85
C MET A 13 35.24 -19.60 3.25
N LEU A 14 35.86 -18.84 2.36
CA LEU A 14 36.04 -17.39 2.52
C LEU A 14 34.78 -16.65 1.99
N ALA A 15 34.15 -15.87 2.87
CA ALA A 15 33.06 -15.01 2.49
C ALA A 15 33.20 -13.62 3.11
N VAL A 16 32.47 -12.64 2.56
CA VAL A 16 32.47 -11.26 3.06
C VAL A 16 31.28 -11.07 3.97
N LYS A 17 31.52 -10.68 5.22
CA LYS A 17 30.52 -10.25 6.18
C LYS A 17 30.91 -8.86 6.71
N ASP A 18 29.97 -7.94 6.76
CA ASP A 18 30.18 -6.56 7.24
C ASP A 18 31.38 -5.86 6.57
N ASN A 19 31.52 -6.03 5.26
CA ASN A 19 32.63 -5.53 4.43
C ASN A 19 34.02 -6.11 4.81
N GLN A 20 34.09 -7.20 5.58
CA GLN A 20 35.34 -7.86 5.94
C GLN A 20 35.37 -9.31 5.45
N PRO A 21 36.50 -9.78 4.90
CA PRO A 21 36.65 -11.18 4.53
C PRO A 21 36.81 -12.03 5.78
N ILE A 22 35.96 -13.01 5.97
CA ILE A 22 35.99 -13.93 7.13
C ILE A 22 36.01 -15.36 6.61
N LEU A 23 36.84 -16.19 7.26
CA LEU A 23 36.86 -17.61 7.01
C LEU A 23 35.77 -18.29 7.84
N PHE A 24 34.82 -18.92 7.18
CA PHE A 24 33.68 -19.58 7.80
C PHE A 24 33.90 -21.09 7.87
N ASN A 25 33.35 -21.72 8.89
CA ASN A 25 33.02 -23.15 8.84
C ASN A 25 31.60 -23.35 8.26
N LEU A 26 31.28 -24.56 7.82
CA LEU A 26 30.01 -24.84 7.17
C LEU A 26 28.82 -24.48 8.07
N LYS A 27 28.87 -24.76 9.35
CA LYS A 27 27.77 -24.46 10.30
C LYS A 27 27.54 -22.95 10.44
N THR A 28 28.59 -22.18 10.66
CA THR A 28 28.51 -20.73 10.81
C THR A 28 28.08 -20.07 9.51
N LEU A 29 28.52 -20.55 8.35
CA LEU A 29 28.09 -20.03 7.06
C LEU A 29 26.58 -20.19 6.85
N ILE A 30 26.03 -21.37 7.17
CA ILE A 30 24.60 -21.63 7.07
C ILE A 30 23.81 -20.75 8.06
N GLN A 31 24.28 -20.61 9.29
CA GLN A 31 23.63 -19.76 10.28
C GLN A 31 23.58 -18.28 9.85
N GLU A 32 24.69 -17.74 9.37
CA GLU A 32 24.75 -16.36 8.86
C GLU A 32 23.85 -16.17 7.63
N PHE A 33 23.79 -17.16 6.74
CA PHE A 33 22.91 -17.12 5.59
C PHE A 33 21.43 -17.09 6.01
N ILE A 34 21.03 -17.87 7.00
CA ILE A 34 19.66 -17.87 7.51
C ILE A 34 19.33 -16.50 8.11
N LEU A 35 20.20 -15.93 8.96
CA LEU A 35 20.00 -14.61 9.54
C LEU A 35 19.88 -13.52 8.46
N PHE A 36 20.74 -13.57 7.46
CA PHE A 36 20.67 -12.63 6.33
C PHE A 36 19.36 -12.76 5.56
N GLN A 37 18.91 -13.98 5.29
CA GLN A 37 17.62 -14.21 4.60
C GLN A 37 16.44 -13.71 5.44
N GLU A 38 16.44 -13.93 6.74
CA GLU A 38 15.40 -13.45 7.65
C GLU A 38 15.31 -11.90 7.63
N GLU A 39 16.44 -11.21 7.70
CA GLU A 39 16.50 -9.76 7.61
C GLU A 39 15.98 -9.25 6.25
N LEU A 40 16.41 -9.88 5.16
CA LEU A 40 16.03 -9.51 3.81
C LEU A 40 14.52 -9.70 3.58
N TYR A 41 13.97 -10.84 3.99
CA TYR A 41 12.53 -11.09 3.90
C TYR A 41 11.73 -10.14 4.77
N THR A 42 12.20 -9.82 5.96
CA THR A 42 11.53 -8.86 6.84
C THR A 42 11.41 -7.50 6.17
N LYS A 43 12.50 -6.95 5.63
CA LYS A 43 12.49 -5.68 4.89
C LYS A 43 11.58 -5.73 3.65
N GLN A 44 11.62 -6.82 2.91
CA GLN A 44 10.76 -7.02 1.74
C GLN A 44 9.28 -7.00 2.11
N TYR A 45 8.90 -7.73 3.16
CA TYR A 45 7.50 -7.79 3.60
C TYR A 45 7.01 -6.46 4.19
N GLU A 46 7.86 -5.73 4.90
CA GLU A 46 7.54 -4.40 5.41
C GLU A 46 7.23 -3.44 4.26
N HIS A 47 8.06 -3.42 3.23
CA HIS A 47 7.84 -2.60 2.04
C HIS A 47 6.55 -2.98 1.29
N LEU A 48 6.29 -4.28 1.12
CA LEU A 48 5.06 -4.75 0.47
C LEU A 48 3.81 -4.40 1.30
N LEU A 49 3.90 -4.49 2.63
CA LEU A 49 2.81 -4.12 3.53
C LEU A 49 2.50 -2.63 3.46
N ASP A 50 3.54 -1.78 3.44
CA ASP A 50 3.38 -0.33 3.32
C ASP A 50 2.71 0.05 1.99
N ARG A 51 3.11 -0.57 0.88
CA ARG A 51 2.44 -0.38 -0.42
C ARG A 51 0.98 -0.82 -0.39
N ALA A 52 0.69 -1.98 0.21
CA ALA A 52 -0.68 -2.48 0.31
C ALA A 52 -1.56 -1.56 1.16
N ARG A 53 -1.05 -1.05 2.29
CA ARG A 53 -1.76 -0.09 3.14
C ARG A 53 -2.08 1.22 2.42
N LYS A 54 -1.09 1.79 1.71
CA LYS A 54 -1.29 3.00 0.90
C LYS A 54 -2.33 2.78 -0.20
N ARG A 55 -2.33 1.63 -0.84
CA ARG A 55 -3.34 1.30 -1.85
C ARG A 55 -4.71 1.10 -1.22
N GLN A 56 -4.81 0.42 -0.09
CA GLN A 56 -6.06 0.21 0.62
C GLN A 56 -6.69 1.53 1.10
N GLU A 57 -5.88 2.48 1.57
CA GLU A 57 -6.33 3.82 1.92
C GLU A 57 -7.03 4.50 0.74
N ILE A 58 -6.43 4.44 -0.46
CA ILE A 58 -6.99 5.03 -1.67
C ILE A 58 -8.29 4.31 -2.07
N VAL A 59 -8.31 2.98 -2.08
CA VAL A 59 -9.50 2.19 -2.47
C VAL A 59 -10.67 2.46 -1.52
N ASN A 60 -10.42 2.53 -0.21
CA ASN A 60 -11.43 2.89 0.78
C ASN A 60 -11.98 4.31 0.53
N GLY A 61 -11.12 5.25 0.16
CA GLY A 61 -11.53 6.60 -0.21
C GLY A 61 -12.42 6.62 -1.46
N LEU A 62 -12.08 5.85 -2.48
CA LEU A 62 -12.86 5.74 -3.72
C LEU A 62 -14.24 5.10 -3.48
N ILE A 63 -14.31 4.07 -2.65
CA ILE A 63 -15.60 3.44 -2.26
C ILE A 63 -16.50 4.49 -1.58
N ARG A 64 -15.98 5.17 -0.55
CA ARG A 64 -16.71 6.25 0.14
C ARG A 64 -17.12 7.38 -0.80
N ALA A 65 -16.26 7.73 -1.76
CA ALA A 65 -16.56 8.76 -2.76
C ALA A 65 -17.70 8.33 -3.69
N THR A 66 -17.81 7.05 -4.02
CA THR A 66 -18.91 6.54 -4.86
C THR A 66 -20.27 6.71 -4.17
N ASP A 67 -20.35 6.55 -2.85
CA ASP A 67 -21.58 6.73 -2.08
C ASP A 67 -22.06 8.19 -2.05
N VAL A 68 -21.13 9.14 -2.17
CA VAL A 68 -21.41 10.59 -2.14
C VAL A 68 -21.08 11.29 -3.46
N ILE A 69 -21.13 10.56 -4.57
CA ILE A 69 -20.64 11.03 -5.87
C ILE A 69 -21.39 12.27 -6.37
N ASP A 70 -22.69 12.35 -6.17
CA ASP A 70 -23.51 13.49 -6.58
C ASP A 70 -23.06 14.78 -5.88
N LEU A 71 -22.70 14.66 -4.61
CA LEU A 71 -22.15 15.76 -3.82
C LEU A 71 -20.79 16.19 -4.34
N ILE A 72 -19.92 15.24 -4.68
CA ILE A 72 -18.60 15.52 -5.24
C ILE A 72 -18.71 16.23 -6.58
N ILE A 73 -19.64 15.80 -7.46
CA ILE A 73 -19.91 16.46 -8.75
C ILE A 73 -20.42 17.89 -8.51
N GLU A 74 -21.27 18.11 -7.51
CA GLU A 74 -21.76 19.45 -7.17
C GLU A 74 -20.63 20.36 -6.68
N ILE A 75 -19.73 19.85 -5.83
CA ILE A 75 -18.52 20.55 -5.38
C ILE A 75 -17.63 20.93 -6.57
N LEU A 76 -17.36 19.99 -7.48
CA LEU A 76 -16.51 20.21 -8.66
C LEU A 76 -17.09 21.27 -9.60
N ARG A 77 -18.42 21.26 -9.81
CA ARG A 77 -19.11 22.26 -10.64
C ARG A 77 -19.23 23.63 -9.98
N GLY A 78 -19.28 23.66 -8.66
CA GLY A 78 -19.40 24.90 -7.88
C GLY A 78 -18.06 25.56 -7.58
N SER A 79 -16.95 24.84 -7.68
CA SER A 79 -15.60 25.35 -7.42
C SER A 79 -14.99 26.01 -8.66
N THR A 80 -14.23 27.08 -8.46
CA THR A 80 -13.52 27.80 -9.54
C THR A 80 -12.13 27.24 -9.80
N SER A 81 -11.59 26.45 -8.88
CA SER A 81 -10.24 25.86 -8.95
C SER A 81 -10.23 24.45 -8.36
N VAL A 82 -9.36 23.59 -8.94
CA VAL A 82 -9.10 22.23 -8.41
C VAL A 82 -8.59 22.27 -6.98
N ALA A 83 -7.80 23.29 -6.63
CA ALA A 83 -7.28 23.47 -5.27
C ALA A 83 -8.40 23.74 -4.25
N GLN A 84 -9.43 24.50 -4.62
CA GLN A 84 -10.62 24.74 -3.79
C GLN A 84 -11.45 23.45 -3.61
N ALA A 85 -11.65 22.68 -4.68
CA ALA A 85 -12.33 21.40 -4.61
C ALA A 85 -11.57 20.44 -3.70
N LYS A 86 -10.23 20.35 -3.80
CA LYS A 86 -9.37 19.55 -2.92
C LYS A 86 -9.50 19.99 -1.46
N ALA A 87 -9.43 21.29 -1.17
CA ALA A 87 -9.59 21.81 0.18
C ALA A 87 -10.96 21.50 0.78
N CYS A 88 -12.02 21.54 -0.03
CA CYS A 88 -13.37 21.16 0.40
C CYS A 88 -13.46 19.67 0.75
N LEU A 89 -12.86 18.79 -0.05
CA LEU A 89 -12.86 17.34 0.21
C LEU A 89 -12.07 16.97 1.48
N ILE A 90 -10.99 17.69 1.80
CA ILE A 90 -10.13 17.40 2.95
C ILE A 90 -10.67 18.02 4.24
N SER A 91 -11.01 19.31 4.22
CA SER A 91 -11.33 20.09 5.43
C SER A 91 -12.80 20.51 5.50
N GLY A 92 -13.64 20.14 4.52
CA GLY A 92 -15.04 20.58 4.46
C GLY A 92 -15.20 22.09 4.26
N ASN A 93 -14.16 22.77 3.75
CA ASN A 93 -14.23 24.22 3.54
C ASN A 93 -15.16 24.58 2.36
N THR A 94 -16.30 25.20 2.66
CA THR A 94 -17.37 25.50 1.70
C THR A 94 -17.46 26.98 1.33
N THR A 95 -16.45 27.83 1.72
CA THR A 95 -16.56 29.28 1.69
C THR A 95 -16.73 29.88 0.30
N ASP A 96 -16.12 29.33 -0.74
CA ASP A 96 -16.14 29.88 -2.10
C ASP A 96 -16.78 28.96 -3.14
N ILE A 97 -17.56 27.96 -2.68
CA ILE A 97 -18.18 26.98 -3.55
C ILE A 97 -19.69 27.27 -3.67
N ARG A 98 -20.21 27.30 -4.90
CA ARG A 98 -21.63 27.46 -5.18
C ARG A 98 -22.35 26.14 -5.09
N PHE A 99 -23.13 25.95 -4.02
CA PHE A 99 -24.00 24.78 -3.83
C PHE A 99 -25.40 25.07 -4.34
N LYS A 100 -26.05 24.03 -4.85
CA LYS A 100 -27.49 24.11 -5.27
C LYS A 100 -28.43 24.06 -4.06
N SER A 101 -27.99 23.40 -2.96
CA SER A 101 -28.80 23.19 -1.77
C SER A 101 -28.00 23.41 -0.49
N GLU A 102 -28.63 23.97 0.55
CA GLU A 102 -28.05 24.05 1.87
C GLU A 102 -27.77 22.66 2.51
N LYS A 103 -28.57 21.65 2.10
CA LYS A 103 -28.32 20.27 2.53
C LYS A 103 -26.98 19.75 2.00
N SER A 104 -26.69 20.02 0.73
CA SER A 104 -25.40 19.68 0.11
C SER A 104 -24.24 20.40 0.79
N LYS A 105 -24.40 21.68 1.13
CA LYS A 105 -23.39 22.45 1.88
C LYS A 105 -23.09 21.84 3.24
N LYS A 106 -24.12 21.44 4.01
CA LYS A 106 -23.96 20.77 5.29
C LYS A 106 -23.35 19.38 5.17
N ALA A 107 -23.65 18.66 4.12
CA ALA A 107 -23.05 17.35 3.82
C ALA A 107 -21.59 17.48 3.39
N ALA A 108 -21.26 18.49 2.59
CA ALA A 108 -19.88 18.79 2.18
C ALA A 108 -18.97 19.16 3.36
N ALA A 109 -19.50 19.87 4.37
CA ALA A 109 -18.78 20.22 5.59
C ALA A 109 -18.44 19.00 6.48
N LYS A 110 -19.06 17.85 6.24
CA LYS A 110 -18.79 16.58 6.96
C LYS A 110 -17.81 15.65 6.23
N LEU A 111 -17.34 16.06 5.06
CA LEU A 111 -16.37 15.28 4.31
C LEU A 111 -15.00 15.37 5.01
N ASP A 112 -14.38 14.22 5.16
CA ASP A 112 -13.06 14.05 5.79
C ASP A 112 -12.27 13.01 4.98
N PHE A 113 -11.70 13.46 3.87
CA PHE A 113 -10.85 12.64 3.03
C PHE A 113 -9.40 13.01 3.26
N THR A 114 -8.50 12.02 3.21
CA THR A 114 -7.07 12.30 3.23
C THR A 114 -6.63 12.96 1.92
N GLU A 115 -5.49 13.63 1.95
CA GLU A 115 -4.97 14.30 0.75
C GLU A 115 -4.80 13.36 -0.43
N ARG A 116 -4.29 12.14 -0.17
CA ARG A 116 -4.12 11.09 -1.18
C ARG A 116 -5.45 10.60 -1.75
N GLN A 117 -6.48 10.49 -0.90
CA GLN A 117 -7.82 10.12 -1.33
C GLN A 117 -8.42 11.22 -2.20
N ALA A 118 -8.29 12.48 -1.80
CA ALA A 118 -8.79 13.61 -2.57
C ALA A 118 -8.13 13.68 -3.96
N ASP A 119 -6.82 13.50 -4.07
CA ASP A 119 -6.13 13.46 -5.36
C ASP A 119 -6.62 12.29 -6.23
N ALA A 120 -6.81 11.12 -5.66
CA ALA A 120 -7.32 9.95 -6.38
C ALA A 120 -8.78 10.16 -6.87
N ILE A 121 -9.62 10.81 -6.06
CA ILE A 121 -10.99 11.15 -6.41
C ILE A 121 -11.03 12.16 -7.56
N LEU A 122 -10.21 13.21 -7.49
CA LEU A 122 -10.13 14.24 -8.54
C LEU A 122 -9.54 13.71 -9.86
N ALA A 123 -8.66 12.71 -9.79
CA ALA A 123 -8.11 12.03 -10.96
C ALA A 123 -9.01 10.93 -11.54
N MET A 124 -10.14 10.62 -10.87
CA MET A 124 -11.01 9.53 -11.26
C MET A 124 -11.80 9.87 -12.54
N GLN A 125 -11.78 8.95 -13.50
CA GLN A 125 -12.58 9.05 -14.71
C GLN A 125 -14.05 8.71 -14.43
N LEU A 126 -15.00 9.41 -15.09
CA LEU A 126 -16.43 9.14 -14.97
C LEU A 126 -16.82 7.70 -15.34
N SER A 127 -16.08 7.07 -16.25
CA SER A 127 -16.28 5.66 -16.63
C SER A 127 -16.13 4.67 -15.46
N LYS A 128 -15.34 5.02 -14.45
CA LYS A 128 -15.13 4.17 -13.25
C LYS A 128 -16.30 4.21 -12.26
N LEU A 129 -17.29 5.08 -12.51
CA LEU A 129 -18.53 5.17 -11.72
C LEU A 129 -19.58 4.14 -12.13
N ILE A 130 -19.32 3.36 -13.18
CA ILE A 130 -20.21 2.29 -13.61
C ILE A 130 -20.21 1.18 -12.55
N GLY A 131 -21.38 0.65 -12.21
CA GLY A 131 -21.57 -0.31 -11.10
C GLY A 131 -20.63 -1.53 -11.12
N LEU A 132 -20.21 -2.02 -12.30
CA LEU A 132 -19.24 -3.10 -12.43
C LEU A 132 -17.85 -2.72 -11.91
N GLU A 133 -17.42 -1.48 -12.11
CA GLU A 133 -16.12 -1.00 -11.61
C GLU A 133 -16.15 -0.80 -10.08
N VAL A 134 -17.29 -0.41 -9.52
CA VAL A 134 -17.48 -0.30 -8.06
C VAL A 134 -17.36 -1.68 -7.40
N LEU A 135 -17.94 -2.71 -8.00
CA LEU A 135 -17.78 -4.09 -7.52
C LEU A 135 -16.31 -4.53 -7.50
N LYS A 136 -15.54 -4.20 -8.52
CA LYS A 136 -14.09 -4.49 -8.55
C LYS A 136 -13.32 -3.78 -7.43
N LEU A 137 -13.71 -2.55 -7.08
CA LEU A 137 -13.10 -1.84 -5.95
C LEU A 137 -13.39 -2.54 -4.61
N HIS A 138 -14.59 -3.08 -4.43
CA HIS A 138 -14.92 -3.86 -3.24
C HIS A 138 -14.15 -5.19 -3.18
N GLU A 139 -14.02 -5.87 -4.31
CA GLU A 139 -13.21 -7.10 -4.42
C GLU A 139 -11.74 -6.81 -4.11
N GLU A 140 -11.17 -5.76 -4.71
CA GLU A 140 -9.78 -5.33 -4.44
C GLU A 140 -9.57 -5.02 -2.95
N ASN A 141 -10.52 -4.34 -2.31
CA ASN A 141 -10.44 -4.04 -0.89
C ASN A 141 -10.45 -5.30 -0.02
N GLN A 142 -11.29 -6.28 -0.37
CA GLN A 142 -11.33 -7.56 0.33
C GLN A 142 -10.03 -8.35 0.17
N GLU A 143 -9.46 -8.36 -1.03
CA GLU A 143 -8.17 -9.02 -1.30
C GLU A 143 -7.03 -8.35 -0.52
N LEU A 144 -6.96 -7.02 -0.52
CA LEU A 144 -5.95 -6.27 0.25
C LEU A 144 -6.07 -6.54 1.75
N SER A 145 -7.29 -6.65 2.27
CA SER A 145 -7.54 -7.00 3.68
C SER A 145 -7.08 -8.42 4.00
N LYS A 146 -7.38 -9.40 3.15
CA LYS A 146 -6.94 -10.79 3.31
C LYS A 146 -5.41 -10.91 3.25
N HIS A 147 -4.78 -10.28 2.27
CA HIS A 147 -3.32 -10.30 2.12
C HIS A 147 -2.59 -9.58 3.26
N GLY A 148 -3.16 -8.49 3.79
CA GLY A 148 -2.62 -7.81 4.96
C GLY A 148 -2.63 -8.68 6.20
N LEU A 149 -3.74 -9.39 6.45
CA LEU A 149 -3.90 -10.27 7.61
C LEU A 149 -3.01 -11.52 7.53
N SER A 150 -2.93 -12.19 6.37
CA SER A 150 -2.10 -13.38 6.21
C SER A 150 -0.60 -13.11 6.41
N ARG A 151 -0.12 -11.94 5.98
CA ARG A 151 1.29 -11.53 6.16
C ARG A 151 1.62 -11.17 7.61
N ILE A 152 0.65 -10.67 8.38
CA ILE A 152 0.83 -10.40 9.82
C ILE A 152 0.90 -11.70 10.61
N GLN A 153 0.13 -12.73 10.23
CA GLN A 153 0.15 -14.04 10.90
C GLN A 153 1.45 -14.80 10.71
N CYS A 154 2.12 -14.67 9.56
CA CYS A 154 3.44 -15.27 9.33
C CYS A 154 4.57 -14.62 10.17
N ARG A 155 4.32 -13.48 10.81
CA ARG A 155 5.32 -12.74 11.60
C ARG A 155 5.39 -13.13 13.08
N LYS A 156 4.58 -14.07 13.56
CA LYS A 156 4.70 -14.56 14.94
C LYS A 156 5.81 -15.61 14.97
N PRO A 157 7.00 -15.30 15.56
CA PRO A 157 7.95 -16.35 15.90
C PRO A 157 7.29 -17.29 16.91
N ALA A 158 7.50 -18.58 16.72
CA ALA A 158 7.12 -19.61 17.66
C ALA A 158 7.97 -19.48 18.93
#